data_25dc5fa1c35d4730327f15b2bcae5f13
#
_entry.id   25dc5fa1c35d4730327f15b2bcae5f13
#
_cell.length_a   1.000
_cell.length_b   1.000
_cell.length_c   1.000
_cell.angle_alpha   90.00
_cell.angle_beta   90.00
_cell.angle_gamma   90.00
#
_symmetry.space_group_name_H-M   'P 1'
#
loop_
_entity.id
_entity.type
_entity.pdbx_description
1 polymer ?
#
loop_
_entity_poly.entity_id
_entity_poly.type
_entity_poly.pdbx_seq_one_letter_code
_entity_poly.pdbx_strand_id
1 'polypeptide(L)'
;MALPPKVYTFLCACFAAMGAMLYGYDLGVISYVLEAPDFNKTMGTDDPDYIGFIVSSMLLGAFVGSIPASLIADYFSRRVAITAAGGVFIVGGVLQTACQNKETMMAGRFFAGIGIGMLGNSEILELIFRCLAHPSARGMLTATFQFFLGIGAIVAGWIAYGLAQTHKEAPIAWRLPLALQMAPALPLLLLSFTLPESPRWLMIKGREADALRALARLHAQGNENDPLVQGEFAVMKEKVEEEALQSQSWSALFVDKTNARKVLYGIILQFSVQMTGVSAIQYYAASVYKSVGFSSNTALLINSINNINALFGELLCILFVDKIGRRFPLIWGNVLAGSCFAVATALAKQFYVGTGSRGMGIGFVAVLYVYNLAFSACIGPLSWIYPVEMFNTAVRAKATSLTTMAAWIANFMIGQVSPKAFDDIHWKYYLVFTICGFTNALTFWALFPETKGRTLEEMDSYFRETHWFVPLSKQRNISSREREVQLAQGQTDVVVHHPTASEDAEKALHQGGYQHEEVSRFTPLR
;
A
#
# COMPACT_ATOMS: atom_id res chain seq x y z
N MET A 1 10.02 32.93 -12.16
CA MET A 1 11.22 32.22 -11.72
C MET A 1 10.92 30.72 -11.74
N ALA A 2 11.73 29.90 -12.42
CA ALA A 2 11.58 28.45 -12.37
C ALA A 2 11.97 27.96 -10.97
N LEU A 3 11.14 27.08 -10.38
CA LEU A 3 11.43 26.49 -9.07
C LEU A 3 12.69 25.60 -9.15
N PRO A 4 13.49 25.51 -8.08
CA PRO A 4 14.60 24.55 -8.03
C PRO A 4 14.08 23.12 -8.31
N PRO A 5 14.81 22.26 -9.07
CA PRO A 5 14.34 20.95 -9.49
C PRO A 5 13.87 20.08 -8.32
N LYS A 6 14.62 20.07 -7.21
CA LYS A 6 14.27 19.33 -6.00
C LYS A 6 12.93 19.76 -5.39
N VAL A 7 12.65 21.07 -5.38
CA VAL A 7 11.40 21.62 -4.85
C VAL A 7 10.24 21.30 -5.79
N TYR A 8 10.44 21.43 -7.10
CA TYR A 8 9.42 21.08 -8.09
C TYR A 8 9.04 19.60 -8.01
N THR A 9 10.03 18.71 -7.96
CA THR A 9 9.84 17.27 -7.80
C THR A 9 9.11 16.92 -6.50
N PHE A 10 9.48 17.57 -5.38
CA PHE A 10 8.81 17.38 -4.10
C PHE A 10 7.34 17.83 -4.14
N LEU A 11 7.04 18.98 -4.74
CA LEU A 11 5.67 19.45 -4.90
C LEU A 11 4.82 18.51 -5.77
N CYS A 12 5.39 17.98 -6.85
CA CYS A 12 4.72 16.96 -7.67
C CYS A 12 4.44 15.69 -6.87
N ALA A 13 5.37 15.28 -6.00
CA ALA A 13 5.19 14.13 -5.12
C ALA A 13 4.10 14.38 -4.06
N CYS A 14 4.09 15.55 -3.42
CA CYS A 14 3.03 15.93 -2.49
C CYS A 14 1.66 15.96 -3.17
N PHE A 15 1.59 16.49 -4.40
CA PHE A 15 0.35 16.50 -5.17
C PHE A 15 -0.15 15.07 -5.46
N ALA A 16 0.73 14.17 -5.89
CA ALA A 16 0.38 12.78 -6.10
C ALA A 16 -0.06 12.10 -4.78
N ALA A 17 0.58 12.42 -3.66
CA ALA A 17 0.24 11.88 -2.34
C ALA A 17 -1.12 12.37 -1.81
N MET A 18 -1.73 13.41 -2.40
CA MET A 18 -3.12 13.79 -2.09
C MET A 18 -4.11 12.65 -2.36
N GLY A 19 -3.79 11.71 -3.26
CA GLY A 19 -4.56 10.48 -3.45
C GLY A 19 -4.60 9.60 -2.19
N ALA A 20 -3.49 9.50 -1.46
CA ALA A 20 -3.44 8.83 -0.17
C ALA A 20 -4.24 9.58 0.90
N MET A 21 -4.19 10.91 0.88
CA MET A 21 -4.97 11.75 1.79
C MET A 21 -6.47 11.53 1.63
N LEU A 22 -6.98 11.29 0.40
CA LEU A 22 -8.38 10.95 0.17
C LEU A 22 -8.76 9.65 0.89
N TYR A 23 -7.95 8.62 0.72
CA TYR A 23 -8.19 7.34 1.38
C TYR A 23 -8.12 7.46 2.90
N GLY A 24 -7.10 8.14 3.42
CA GLY A 24 -6.98 8.40 4.86
C GLY A 24 -8.13 9.21 5.43
N TYR A 25 -8.63 10.20 4.70
CA TYR A 25 -9.79 11.00 5.10
C TYR A 25 -11.05 10.11 5.21
N ASP A 26 -11.32 9.27 4.21
CA ASP A 26 -12.48 8.37 4.24
C ASP A 26 -12.40 7.34 5.38
N LEU A 27 -11.21 6.78 5.62
CA LEU A 27 -10.96 5.91 6.78
C LEU A 27 -11.24 6.63 8.11
N GLY A 28 -10.81 7.89 8.21
CA GLY A 28 -10.94 8.68 9.44
C GLY A 28 -12.36 9.15 9.72
N VAL A 29 -13.17 9.40 8.70
CA VAL A 29 -14.50 10.04 8.86
C VAL A 29 -15.59 9.07 9.29
N ILE A 30 -15.54 7.81 8.81
CA ILE A 30 -16.69 6.89 8.88
C ILE A 30 -17.11 6.56 10.31
N SER A 31 -16.17 6.35 11.23
CA SER A 31 -16.47 6.04 12.62
C SER A 31 -17.23 7.16 13.35
N TYR A 32 -17.10 8.40 12.91
CA TYR A 32 -17.83 9.56 13.43
C TYR A 32 -19.22 9.67 12.80
N VAL A 33 -19.33 9.40 11.50
CA VAL A 33 -20.59 9.42 10.76
C VAL A 33 -21.56 8.39 11.34
N LEU A 34 -21.08 7.18 11.63
CA LEU A 34 -21.90 6.12 12.25
C LEU A 34 -22.43 6.46 13.66
N GLU A 35 -21.80 7.40 14.36
CA GLU A 35 -22.23 7.84 15.68
C GLU A 35 -23.20 9.04 15.64
N ALA A 36 -23.41 9.66 14.47
CA ALA A 36 -24.29 10.83 14.36
C ALA A 36 -25.78 10.41 14.47
N PRO A 37 -26.57 10.98 15.42
CA PRO A 37 -27.95 10.56 15.61
C PRO A 37 -28.83 10.78 14.38
N ASP A 38 -28.67 11.91 13.68
CA ASP A 38 -29.42 12.20 12.45
C ASP A 38 -29.07 11.22 11.31
N PHE A 39 -27.82 10.77 11.21
CA PHE A 39 -27.41 9.73 10.26
C PHE A 39 -28.16 8.42 10.53
N ASN A 40 -28.15 7.97 11.77
CA ASN A 40 -28.82 6.73 12.16
C ASN A 40 -30.34 6.79 11.89
N LYS A 41 -30.97 7.94 12.19
CA LYS A 41 -32.39 8.17 11.89
C LYS A 41 -32.68 8.18 10.38
N THR A 42 -31.80 8.81 9.59
CA THR A 42 -31.99 8.96 8.14
C THR A 42 -31.77 7.64 7.40
N MET A 43 -30.77 6.84 7.85
CA MET A 43 -30.38 5.59 7.19
C MET A 43 -31.12 4.35 7.70
N GLY A 44 -31.77 4.43 8.89
CA GLY A 44 -32.44 3.27 9.51
C GLY A 44 -31.41 2.16 9.84
N THR A 45 -30.36 2.50 10.57
CA THR A 45 -29.21 1.62 10.85
C THR A 45 -29.44 0.72 12.07
N ASP A 46 -30.61 0.12 12.22
CA ASP A 46 -30.92 -0.81 13.32
C ASP A 46 -30.30 -2.20 13.11
N ASP A 47 -29.97 -2.55 11.86
CA ASP A 47 -29.42 -3.85 11.49
C ASP A 47 -27.88 -3.77 11.32
N PRO A 48 -27.11 -4.55 12.09
CA PRO A 48 -25.65 -4.62 11.99
C PRO A 48 -25.13 -4.98 10.60
N ASP A 49 -25.86 -5.82 9.85
CA ASP A 49 -25.46 -6.22 8.51
C ASP A 49 -25.49 -5.02 7.54
N TYR A 50 -26.45 -4.09 7.68
CA TYR A 50 -26.47 -2.85 6.89
C TYR A 50 -25.36 -1.88 7.29
N ILE A 51 -25.07 -1.75 8.59
CA ILE A 51 -23.94 -0.93 9.07
C ILE A 51 -22.64 -1.47 8.45
N GLY A 52 -22.46 -2.79 8.51
CA GLY A 52 -21.31 -3.46 7.90
C GLY A 52 -21.21 -3.16 6.40
N PHE A 53 -22.31 -3.23 5.66
CA PHE A 53 -22.30 -3.00 4.23
C PHE A 53 -22.12 -1.52 3.84
N ILE A 54 -22.63 -0.58 4.63
CA ILE A 54 -22.33 0.85 4.45
C ILE A 54 -20.81 1.08 4.52
N VAL A 55 -20.12 0.49 5.51
CA VAL A 55 -18.67 0.62 5.64
C VAL A 55 -17.95 -0.12 4.51
N SER A 56 -18.31 -1.36 4.26
CA SER A 56 -17.58 -2.27 3.37
C SER A 56 -17.83 -2.00 1.88
N SER A 57 -18.94 -1.35 1.50
CA SER A 57 -19.25 -1.03 0.10
C SER A 57 -18.15 -0.21 -0.58
N MET A 58 -17.49 0.69 0.15
CA MET A 58 -16.34 1.43 -0.35
C MET A 58 -15.15 0.51 -0.66
N LEU A 59 -14.91 -0.48 0.19
CA LEU A 59 -13.81 -1.44 0.01
C LEU A 59 -14.06 -2.36 -1.19
N LEU A 60 -15.33 -2.74 -1.40
CA LEU A 60 -15.75 -3.45 -2.60
C LEU A 60 -15.54 -2.59 -3.86
N GLY A 61 -15.88 -1.30 -3.78
CA GLY A 61 -15.59 -0.32 -4.82
C GLY A 61 -14.09 -0.24 -5.12
N ALA A 62 -13.24 -0.19 -4.08
CA ALA A 62 -11.79 -0.13 -4.24
C ALA A 62 -11.21 -1.41 -4.87
N PHE A 63 -11.75 -2.58 -4.51
CA PHE A 63 -11.42 -3.83 -5.19
C PHE A 63 -11.72 -3.76 -6.70
N VAL A 64 -12.93 -3.34 -7.07
CA VAL A 64 -13.33 -3.19 -8.47
C VAL A 64 -12.51 -2.12 -9.18
N GLY A 65 -12.25 -0.97 -8.53
CA GLY A 65 -11.46 0.14 -9.06
C GLY A 65 -9.99 -0.19 -9.32
N SER A 66 -9.43 -1.15 -8.59
CA SER A 66 -8.04 -1.59 -8.79
C SER A 66 -7.83 -2.31 -10.12
N ILE A 67 -8.88 -2.89 -10.72
CA ILE A 67 -8.79 -3.61 -12.01
C ILE A 67 -8.52 -2.65 -13.18
N PRO A 68 -9.34 -1.60 -13.42
CA PRO A 68 -9.12 -0.69 -14.54
C PRO A 68 -7.94 0.28 -14.32
N ALA A 69 -7.46 0.43 -13.11
CA ALA A 69 -6.42 1.41 -12.78
C ALA A 69 -5.15 1.24 -13.60
N SER A 70 -4.59 0.02 -13.63
CA SER A 70 -3.39 -0.29 -14.41
C SER A 70 -3.66 -0.18 -15.92
N LEU A 71 -4.81 -0.67 -16.38
CA LEU A 71 -5.18 -0.61 -17.80
C LEU A 71 -5.29 0.83 -18.31
N ILE A 72 -5.94 1.71 -17.54
CA ILE A 72 -6.08 3.12 -17.91
C ILE A 72 -4.72 3.83 -17.86
N ALA A 73 -3.90 3.56 -16.84
CA ALA A 73 -2.58 4.15 -16.70
C ALA A 73 -1.62 3.75 -17.82
N ASP A 74 -1.67 2.50 -18.27
CA ASP A 74 -0.80 1.98 -19.33
C ASP A 74 -1.28 2.40 -20.73
N TYR A 75 -2.60 2.40 -20.96
CA TYR A 75 -3.16 2.66 -22.30
C TYR A 75 -3.25 4.16 -22.61
N PHE A 76 -3.85 4.95 -21.71
CA PHE A 76 -4.05 6.40 -21.95
C PHE A 76 -2.93 7.25 -21.38
N SER A 77 -2.80 7.35 -20.10
CA SER A 77 -1.69 7.92 -19.34
C SER A 77 -1.99 7.92 -17.84
N ARG A 78 -0.95 8.16 -17.05
CA ARG A 78 -1.10 8.27 -15.58
C ARG A 78 -1.91 9.50 -15.16
N ARG A 79 -1.76 10.63 -15.88
CA ARG A 79 -2.56 11.83 -15.62
C ARG A 79 -4.05 11.54 -15.82
N VAL A 80 -4.41 10.87 -16.91
CA VAL A 80 -5.80 10.48 -17.21
C VAL A 80 -6.33 9.56 -16.14
N ALA A 81 -5.53 8.61 -15.66
CA ALA A 81 -5.93 7.70 -14.59
C ALA A 81 -6.23 8.45 -13.28
N ILE A 82 -5.37 9.40 -12.88
CA ILE A 82 -5.59 10.23 -11.68
C ILE A 82 -6.82 11.11 -11.85
N THR A 83 -7.00 11.74 -13.00
CA THR A 83 -8.16 12.59 -13.30
C THR A 83 -9.46 11.80 -13.24
N ALA A 84 -9.50 10.62 -13.88
CA ALA A 84 -10.66 9.74 -13.88
C ALA A 84 -10.99 9.27 -12.46
N ALA A 85 -9.99 8.85 -11.69
CA ALA A 85 -10.14 8.43 -10.31
C ALA A 85 -10.69 9.55 -9.42
N GLY A 86 -10.12 10.78 -9.53
CA GLY A 86 -10.63 11.96 -8.82
C GLY A 86 -12.07 12.30 -9.21
N GLY A 87 -12.42 12.20 -10.49
CA GLY A 87 -13.78 12.43 -10.97
C GLY A 87 -14.78 11.43 -10.41
N VAL A 88 -14.45 10.14 -10.46
CA VAL A 88 -15.31 9.07 -9.89
C VAL A 88 -15.46 9.22 -8.38
N PHE A 89 -14.37 9.57 -7.67
CA PHE A 89 -14.41 9.84 -6.24
C PHE A 89 -15.35 11.01 -5.89
N ILE A 90 -15.29 12.12 -6.64
CA ILE A 90 -16.17 13.28 -6.43
C ILE A 90 -17.64 12.89 -6.66
N VAL A 91 -17.96 12.13 -7.70
CA VAL A 91 -19.33 11.60 -7.90
C VAL A 91 -19.78 10.81 -6.68
N GLY A 92 -18.95 9.90 -6.17
CA GLY A 92 -19.23 9.16 -4.95
C GLY A 92 -19.42 10.07 -3.72
N GLY A 93 -18.57 11.10 -3.56
CA GLY A 93 -18.66 12.08 -2.47
C GLY A 93 -19.96 12.90 -2.51
N VAL A 94 -20.40 13.33 -3.70
CA VAL A 94 -21.66 14.03 -3.90
C VAL A 94 -22.84 13.14 -3.53
N LEU A 95 -22.85 11.87 -4.00
CA LEU A 95 -23.91 10.92 -3.65
C LEU A 95 -23.97 10.66 -2.14
N GLN A 96 -22.86 10.51 -1.45
CA GLN A 96 -22.79 10.34 0.01
C GLN A 96 -23.34 11.58 0.74
N THR A 97 -22.94 12.78 0.30
CA THR A 97 -23.35 14.03 0.95
C THR A 97 -24.82 14.32 0.78
N ALA A 98 -25.38 14.02 -0.39
CA ALA A 98 -26.78 14.30 -0.75
C ALA A 98 -27.75 13.16 -0.38
N CYS A 99 -27.26 12.01 0.09
CA CYS A 99 -28.07 10.84 0.32
C CYS A 99 -29.19 11.07 1.35
N GLN A 100 -30.34 10.41 1.11
CA GLN A 100 -31.51 10.42 1.97
C GLN A 100 -31.94 8.99 2.39
N ASN A 101 -31.25 7.98 1.86
CA ASN A 101 -31.50 6.58 2.15
C ASN A 101 -30.18 5.80 2.12
N LYS A 102 -30.21 4.59 2.71
CA LYS A 102 -29.05 3.72 2.82
C LYS A 102 -28.51 3.25 1.48
N GLU A 103 -29.39 3.02 0.49
CA GLU A 103 -29.00 2.54 -0.84
C GLU A 103 -28.16 3.58 -1.59
N THR A 104 -28.57 4.85 -1.52
CA THR A 104 -27.78 5.96 -2.11
C THR A 104 -26.46 6.15 -1.38
N MET A 105 -26.42 5.98 -0.06
CA MET A 105 -25.19 6.04 0.73
C MET A 105 -24.23 4.93 0.32
N MET A 106 -24.70 3.68 0.22
CA MET A 106 -23.89 2.53 -0.23
C MET A 106 -23.37 2.72 -1.66
N ALA A 107 -24.21 3.19 -2.58
CA ALA A 107 -23.80 3.51 -3.95
C ALA A 107 -22.73 4.61 -3.96
N GLY A 108 -22.92 5.68 -3.19
CA GLY A 108 -21.94 6.76 -3.07
C GLY A 108 -20.60 6.28 -2.53
N ARG A 109 -20.60 5.44 -1.51
CA ARG A 109 -19.38 4.81 -0.98
C ARG A 109 -18.72 3.87 -1.98
N PHE A 110 -19.50 3.10 -2.73
CA PHE A 110 -18.97 2.22 -3.78
C PHE A 110 -18.26 3.02 -4.88
N PHE A 111 -18.87 4.10 -5.39
CA PHE A 111 -18.22 4.95 -6.39
C PHE A 111 -16.98 5.67 -5.84
N ALA A 112 -17.03 6.20 -4.61
CA ALA A 112 -15.86 6.76 -3.96
C ALA A 112 -14.75 5.70 -3.81
N GLY A 113 -15.14 4.47 -3.46
CA GLY A 113 -14.24 3.33 -3.40
C GLY A 113 -13.56 3.03 -4.74
N ILE A 114 -14.28 3.03 -5.85
CA ILE A 114 -13.68 2.87 -7.19
C ILE A 114 -12.58 3.93 -7.40
N GLY A 115 -12.86 5.20 -7.08
CA GLY A 115 -11.86 6.27 -7.16
C GLY A 115 -10.64 6.00 -6.28
N ILE A 116 -10.83 5.56 -5.04
CA ILE A 116 -9.74 5.21 -4.12
C ILE A 116 -8.95 4.00 -4.65
N GLY A 117 -9.60 2.95 -5.13
CA GLY A 117 -8.96 1.77 -5.70
C GLY A 117 -8.10 2.10 -6.92
N MET A 118 -8.56 3.03 -7.76
CA MET A 118 -7.78 3.53 -8.89
C MET A 118 -6.56 4.34 -8.45
N LEU A 119 -6.67 5.17 -7.41
CA LEU A 119 -5.56 5.97 -6.87
C LEU A 119 -4.60 5.15 -6.01
N GLY A 120 -5.13 4.18 -5.26
CA GLY A 120 -4.37 3.34 -4.33
C GLY A 120 -3.60 2.22 -5.01
N ASN A 121 -3.78 2.02 -6.32
CA ASN A 121 -2.93 1.10 -7.04
C ASN A 121 -1.51 1.68 -7.05
N SER A 122 -0.65 1.09 -6.23
CA SER A 122 0.70 1.56 -5.90
C SER A 122 1.56 1.92 -7.12
N GLU A 123 1.22 1.38 -8.29
CA GLU A 123 1.92 1.63 -9.53
C GLU A 123 1.82 3.07 -10.03
N ILE A 124 0.63 3.65 -9.96
CA ILE A 124 0.45 5.04 -10.44
C ILE A 124 1.30 5.97 -9.59
N LEU A 125 1.27 5.77 -8.28
CA LEU A 125 2.00 6.59 -7.32
C LEU A 125 3.49 6.24 -7.25
N GLU A 126 3.83 4.96 -7.16
CA GLU A 126 5.23 4.52 -7.13
C GLU A 126 5.98 4.92 -8.40
N LEU A 127 5.32 4.82 -9.54
CA LEU A 127 5.94 5.18 -10.80
C LEU A 127 6.10 6.70 -10.96
N ILE A 128 5.16 7.51 -10.45
CA ILE A 128 5.34 8.96 -10.32
C ILE A 128 6.53 9.23 -9.40
N PHE A 129 6.59 8.62 -8.23
CA PHE A 129 7.68 8.81 -7.28
C PHE A 129 9.03 8.32 -7.84
N ARG A 130 9.08 7.20 -8.54
CA ARG A 130 10.33 6.68 -9.14
C ARG A 130 10.82 7.49 -10.32
N CYS A 131 9.92 8.03 -11.15
CA CYS A 131 10.29 8.88 -12.27
C CYS A 131 10.62 10.31 -11.83
N LEU A 132 9.99 10.77 -10.74
CA LEU A 132 10.21 12.11 -10.19
C LEU A 132 11.44 12.17 -9.28
N ALA A 133 11.81 11.07 -8.61
CA ALA A 133 12.80 11.08 -7.55
C ALA A 133 14.19 10.68 -8.02
N HIS A 134 15.18 11.50 -7.63
CA HIS A 134 16.58 11.08 -7.63
C HIS A 134 16.73 9.79 -6.80
N PRO A 135 17.59 8.83 -7.21
CA PRO A 135 17.74 7.53 -6.54
C PRO A 135 17.89 7.59 -5.02
N SER A 136 18.53 8.63 -4.50
CA SER A 136 18.76 8.84 -3.05
C SER A 136 17.50 9.25 -2.26
N ALA A 137 16.41 9.68 -2.92
CA ALA A 137 15.21 10.20 -2.27
C ALA A 137 13.98 9.27 -2.42
N ARG A 138 14.11 8.15 -3.12
CA ARG A 138 12.98 7.25 -3.43
C ARG A 138 12.28 6.69 -2.19
N GLY A 139 13.04 6.25 -1.18
CA GLY A 139 12.47 5.72 0.07
C GLY A 139 11.65 6.77 0.82
N MET A 140 12.17 7.99 0.93
CA MET A 140 11.48 9.09 1.59
C MET A 140 10.18 9.47 0.87
N LEU A 141 10.15 9.44 -0.45
CA LEU A 141 8.95 9.80 -1.22
C LEU A 141 7.87 8.72 -1.13
N THR A 142 8.24 7.43 -1.13
CA THR A 142 7.28 6.34 -0.89
C THR A 142 6.66 6.46 0.51
N ALA A 143 7.46 6.83 1.49
CA ALA A 143 7.01 7.07 2.86
C ALA A 143 6.09 8.30 2.97
N THR A 144 6.25 9.30 2.12
CA THR A 144 5.35 10.48 2.05
C THR A 144 3.91 10.07 1.73
N PHE A 145 3.69 9.04 0.93
CA PHE A 145 2.35 8.51 0.65
C PHE A 145 1.62 8.09 1.93
N GLN A 146 2.26 7.25 2.74
CA GLN A 146 1.67 6.78 3.99
C GLN A 146 1.44 7.93 4.98
N PHE A 147 2.36 8.88 5.04
CA PHE A 147 2.23 10.07 5.88
C PHE A 147 1.02 10.94 5.51
N PHE A 148 0.74 11.12 4.20
CA PHE A 148 -0.45 11.84 3.76
C PHE A 148 -1.75 11.10 4.07
N LEU A 149 -1.73 9.78 4.08
CA LEU A 149 -2.86 8.97 4.55
C LEU A 149 -3.17 9.29 6.03
N GLY A 150 -2.16 9.29 6.89
CA GLY A 150 -2.30 9.66 8.30
C GLY A 150 -2.81 11.09 8.50
N ILE A 151 -2.31 12.06 7.72
CA ILE A 151 -2.82 13.45 7.73
C ILE A 151 -4.30 13.48 7.38
N GLY A 152 -4.72 12.76 6.34
CA GLY A 152 -6.12 12.67 5.93
C GLY A 152 -7.03 12.20 7.06
N ALA A 153 -6.63 11.13 7.76
CA ALA A 153 -7.37 10.58 8.89
C ALA A 153 -7.45 11.56 10.08
N ILE A 154 -6.38 12.30 10.37
CA ILE A 154 -6.38 13.33 11.41
C ILE A 154 -7.35 14.47 11.05
N VAL A 155 -7.23 15.01 9.85
CA VAL A 155 -8.07 16.13 9.40
C VAL A 155 -9.55 15.74 9.45
N ALA A 156 -9.91 14.56 8.92
CA ALA A 156 -11.26 14.03 8.97
C ALA A 156 -11.77 13.87 10.40
N GLY A 157 -10.98 13.24 11.27
CA GLY A 157 -11.35 12.97 12.66
C GLY A 157 -11.60 14.24 13.46
N TRP A 158 -10.70 15.24 13.35
CA TRP A 158 -10.87 16.49 14.10
C TRP A 158 -12.02 17.36 13.58
N ILE A 159 -12.24 17.42 12.25
CA ILE A 159 -13.41 18.09 11.68
C ILE A 159 -14.70 17.43 12.16
N ALA A 160 -14.80 16.10 12.04
CA ALA A 160 -15.99 15.38 12.45
C ALA A 160 -16.23 15.45 13.96
N TYR A 161 -15.18 15.38 14.79
CA TYR A 161 -15.26 15.60 16.23
C TYR A 161 -15.79 17.00 16.57
N GLY A 162 -15.24 18.05 15.95
CA GLY A 162 -15.70 19.43 16.20
C GLY A 162 -17.18 19.63 15.85
N LEU A 163 -17.63 19.07 14.73
CA LEU A 163 -19.04 19.13 14.32
C LEU A 163 -19.96 18.31 15.24
N ALA A 164 -19.51 17.15 15.71
CA ALA A 164 -20.25 16.34 16.69
C ALA A 164 -20.45 17.08 18.04
N GLN A 165 -19.55 18.00 18.41
CA GLN A 165 -19.69 18.81 19.61
C GLN A 165 -20.64 19.99 19.43
N THR A 166 -20.63 20.63 18.25
CA THR A 166 -21.36 21.87 18.01
C THR A 166 -22.74 21.66 17.38
N HIS A 167 -22.93 20.60 16.60
CA HIS A 167 -24.13 20.36 15.79
C HIS A 167 -24.65 18.92 15.90
N LYS A 168 -24.59 18.32 17.09
CA LYS A 168 -24.77 16.88 17.33
C LYS A 168 -26.01 16.25 16.68
N GLU A 169 -27.13 16.95 16.65
CA GLU A 169 -28.41 16.44 16.14
C GLU A 169 -28.77 16.97 14.73
N ALA A 170 -27.92 17.81 14.17
CA ALA A 170 -28.18 18.41 12.87
C ALA A 170 -27.58 17.57 11.71
N PRO A 171 -28.23 17.54 10.53
CA PRO A 171 -27.69 16.84 9.36
C PRO A 171 -26.27 17.27 8.97
N ILE A 172 -25.89 18.50 9.30
CA ILE A 172 -24.56 19.04 9.01
C ILE A 172 -23.44 18.28 9.73
N ALA A 173 -23.72 17.64 10.87
CA ALA A 173 -22.74 16.91 11.66
C ALA A 173 -22.07 15.76 10.88
N TRP A 174 -22.79 15.12 9.98
CA TRP A 174 -22.27 14.02 9.18
C TRP A 174 -22.13 14.39 7.69
N ARG A 175 -23.00 15.28 7.14
CA ARG A 175 -22.95 15.65 5.73
C ARG A 175 -21.74 16.54 5.40
N LEU A 176 -21.38 17.48 6.27
CA LEU A 176 -20.25 18.37 6.03
C LEU A 176 -18.89 17.63 6.04
N PRO A 177 -18.58 16.72 6.98
CA PRO A 177 -17.38 15.89 6.87
C PRO A 177 -17.33 15.07 5.58
N LEU A 178 -18.45 14.49 5.15
CA LEU A 178 -18.55 13.77 3.88
C LEU A 178 -18.41 14.68 2.65
N ALA A 179 -18.84 15.94 2.73
CA ALA A 179 -18.61 16.90 1.66
C ALA A 179 -17.12 17.30 1.57
N LEU A 180 -16.48 17.52 2.71
CA LEU A 180 -15.08 17.96 2.76
C LEU A 180 -14.07 16.90 2.29
N GLN A 181 -14.45 15.61 2.25
CA GLN A 181 -13.60 14.57 1.63
C GLN A 181 -13.30 14.85 0.16
N MET A 182 -14.15 15.62 -0.54
CA MET A 182 -13.92 16.00 -1.94
C MET A 182 -12.86 17.09 -2.10
N ALA A 183 -12.52 17.82 -1.03
CA ALA A 183 -11.59 18.95 -1.11
C ALA A 183 -10.20 18.56 -1.65
N PRO A 184 -9.55 17.48 -1.21
CA PRO A 184 -8.29 17.03 -1.82
C PRO A 184 -8.47 16.36 -3.19
N ALA A 185 -9.69 15.94 -3.58
CA ALA A 185 -9.96 15.38 -4.91
C ALA A 185 -10.05 16.46 -5.99
N LEU A 186 -10.51 17.66 -5.65
CA LEU A 186 -10.64 18.77 -6.59
C LEU A 186 -9.30 19.16 -7.26
N PRO A 187 -8.20 19.37 -6.53
CA PRO A 187 -6.91 19.57 -7.15
C PRO A 187 -6.47 18.40 -8.04
N LEU A 188 -6.69 17.16 -7.62
CA LEU A 188 -6.35 15.99 -8.43
C LEU A 188 -7.13 15.97 -9.75
N LEU A 189 -8.40 16.34 -9.74
CA LEU A 189 -9.21 16.45 -10.95
C LEU A 189 -8.77 17.62 -11.85
N LEU A 190 -8.56 18.81 -11.28
CA LEU A 190 -8.39 20.05 -12.03
C LEU A 190 -6.94 20.29 -12.46
N LEU A 191 -5.97 19.90 -11.62
CA LEU A 191 -4.56 20.25 -11.81
C LEU A 191 -3.68 19.08 -12.25
N SER A 192 -4.22 17.85 -12.38
CA SER A 192 -3.44 16.68 -12.82
C SER A 192 -2.75 16.89 -14.17
N PHE A 193 -3.36 17.66 -15.07
CA PHE A 193 -2.77 17.99 -16.38
C PHE A 193 -1.58 18.96 -16.30
N THR A 194 -1.37 19.64 -15.17
CA THR A 194 -0.20 20.49 -14.96
C THR A 194 1.05 19.69 -14.58
N LEU A 195 0.88 18.46 -14.09
CA LEU A 195 1.98 17.56 -13.80
C LEU A 195 2.75 17.20 -15.08
N PRO A 196 4.05 16.96 -15.03
CA PRO A 196 4.78 16.38 -16.15
C PRO A 196 4.29 14.96 -16.41
N GLU A 197 4.21 14.56 -17.67
CA GLU A 197 3.94 13.15 -18.01
C GLU A 197 5.11 12.28 -17.59
N SER A 198 4.87 11.00 -17.31
CA SER A 198 5.94 10.09 -16.94
C SER A 198 6.92 9.91 -18.11
N PRO A 199 8.23 10.24 -17.95
CA PRO A 199 9.24 10.03 -18.99
C PRO A 199 9.27 8.59 -19.49
N ARG A 200 9.15 7.62 -18.57
CA ARG A 200 9.15 6.20 -18.89
C ARG A 200 7.92 5.79 -19.72
N TRP A 201 6.72 6.30 -19.40
CA TRP A 201 5.53 6.01 -20.18
C TRP A 201 5.63 6.60 -21.59
N LEU A 202 6.16 7.81 -21.72
CA LEU A 202 6.41 8.45 -23.02
C LEU A 202 7.38 7.62 -23.87
N MET A 203 8.41 7.08 -23.25
CA MET A 203 9.40 6.21 -23.92
C MET A 203 8.77 4.89 -24.39
N ILE A 204 7.97 4.22 -23.55
CA ILE A 204 7.21 3.02 -23.93
C ILE A 204 6.27 3.28 -25.12
N LYS A 205 5.72 4.51 -25.23
CA LYS A 205 4.87 4.92 -26.36
C LYS A 205 5.66 5.41 -27.59
N GLY A 206 6.99 5.29 -27.60
CA GLY A 206 7.85 5.74 -28.71
C GLY A 206 8.03 7.27 -28.80
N ARG A 207 7.64 8.01 -27.76
CA ARG A 207 7.73 9.48 -27.71
C ARG A 207 9.01 9.93 -27.00
N GLU A 208 10.17 9.52 -27.51
CA GLU A 208 11.48 9.72 -26.87
C GLU A 208 11.82 11.20 -26.64
N ALA A 209 11.54 12.10 -27.61
CA ALA A 209 11.80 13.52 -27.46
C ALA A 209 10.96 14.17 -26.33
N ASP A 210 9.72 13.71 -26.15
CA ASP A 210 8.87 14.18 -25.07
C ASP A 210 9.34 13.63 -23.71
N ALA A 211 9.85 12.39 -23.69
CA ALA A 211 10.43 11.77 -22.50
C ALA A 211 11.67 12.54 -22.03
N LEU A 212 12.56 12.90 -22.95
CA LEU A 212 13.74 13.72 -22.63
C LEU A 212 13.35 15.10 -22.09
N ARG A 213 12.39 15.78 -22.73
CA ARG A 213 11.87 17.07 -22.25
C ARG A 213 11.25 16.98 -20.85
N ALA A 214 10.48 15.93 -20.60
CA ALA A 214 9.88 15.72 -19.29
C ALA A 214 10.95 15.47 -18.21
N LEU A 215 11.97 14.69 -18.51
CA LEU A 215 13.09 14.40 -17.61
C LEU A 215 13.92 15.66 -17.33
N ALA A 216 14.24 16.44 -18.37
CA ALA A 216 14.96 17.72 -18.25
C ALA A 216 14.17 18.73 -17.39
N ARG A 217 12.85 18.79 -17.52
CA ARG A 217 11.99 19.65 -16.71
C ARG A 217 12.01 19.27 -15.22
N LEU A 218 12.10 17.96 -14.94
CA LEU A 218 12.11 17.43 -13.57
C LEU A 218 13.47 17.64 -12.88
N HIS A 219 14.58 17.41 -13.59
CA HIS A 219 15.90 17.29 -12.96
C HIS A 219 16.85 18.44 -13.28
N ALA A 220 16.66 19.15 -14.39
CA ALA A 220 17.58 20.19 -14.87
C ALA A 220 16.91 21.47 -15.38
N GLN A 221 15.75 21.88 -14.82
CA GLN A 221 15.02 23.11 -15.17
C GLN A 221 14.72 23.27 -16.67
N GLY A 222 14.62 22.16 -17.40
CA GLY A 222 14.36 22.13 -18.84
C GLY A 222 15.61 22.10 -19.72
N ASN A 223 16.80 21.96 -19.15
CA ASN A 223 18.04 21.78 -19.91
C ASN A 223 18.16 20.31 -20.37
N GLU A 224 17.84 20.05 -21.62
CA GLU A 224 17.92 18.71 -22.23
C GLU A 224 19.37 18.21 -22.40
N ASN A 225 20.34 19.12 -22.45
CA ASN A 225 21.77 18.79 -22.65
C ASN A 225 22.52 18.57 -21.34
N ASP A 226 21.84 18.58 -20.20
CA ASP A 226 22.47 18.31 -18.90
C ASP A 226 23.03 16.88 -18.88
N PRO A 227 24.30 16.66 -18.49
CA PRO A 227 24.92 15.32 -18.46
C PRO A 227 24.16 14.31 -17.59
N LEU A 228 23.56 14.76 -16.49
CA LEU A 228 22.76 13.90 -15.61
C LEU A 228 21.48 13.44 -16.33
N VAL A 229 20.79 14.36 -17.02
CA VAL A 229 19.57 14.05 -17.78
C VAL A 229 19.85 13.08 -18.92
N GLN A 230 20.93 13.32 -19.66
CA GLN A 230 21.32 12.44 -20.76
C GLN A 230 21.74 11.02 -20.26
N GLY A 231 22.46 10.96 -19.16
CA GLY A 231 22.82 9.69 -18.52
C GLY A 231 21.60 8.92 -18.03
N GLU A 232 20.67 9.58 -17.33
CA GLU A 232 19.42 8.96 -16.88
C GLU A 232 18.52 8.53 -18.04
N PHE A 233 18.46 9.33 -19.11
CA PHE A 233 17.70 9.01 -20.30
C PHE A 233 18.24 7.74 -21.00
N ALA A 234 19.57 7.63 -21.16
CA ALA A 234 20.21 6.47 -21.78
C ALA A 234 19.92 5.19 -20.97
N VAL A 235 20.10 5.24 -19.64
CA VAL A 235 19.79 4.10 -18.74
C VAL A 235 18.31 3.73 -18.77
N MET A 236 17.42 4.72 -18.86
CA MET A 236 15.98 4.49 -18.94
C MET A 236 15.61 3.82 -20.26
N LYS A 237 16.21 4.25 -21.39
CA LYS A 237 15.99 3.68 -22.72
C LYS A 237 16.40 2.22 -22.76
N GLU A 238 17.61 1.91 -22.32
CA GLU A 238 18.12 0.54 -22.24
C GLU A 238 17.18 -0.38 -21.43
N LYS A 239 16.74 0.08 -20.26
CA LYS A 239 15.82 -0.69 -19.42
C LYS A 239 14.43 -0.89 -20.04
N VAL A 240 13.90 0.11 -20.74
CA VAL A 240 12.60 -0.01 -21.42
C VAL A 240 12.69 -0.98 -22.60
N GLU A 241 13.79 -0.96 -23.36
CA GLU A 241 14.04 -1.92 -24.44
C GLU A 241 14.20 -3.34 -23.89
N GLU A 242 14.97 -3.53 -22.82
CA GLU A 242 15.12 -4.82 -22.14
C GLU A 242 13.78 -5.37 -21.61
N GLU A 243 12.97 -4.53 -20.97
CA GLU A 243 11.66 -4.93 -20.49
C GLU A 243 10.66 -5.23 -21.61
N ALA A 244 10.76 -4.54 -22.74
CA ALA A 244 9.93 -4.83 -23.91
C ALA A 244 10.19 -6.24 -24.45
N LEU A 245 11.44 -6.69 -24.40
CA LEU A 245 11.85 -8.06 -24.75
C LEU A 245 11.37 -9.09 -23.72
N GLN A 246 11.30 -8.71 -22.42
CA GLN A 246 10.91 -9.57 -21.32
C GLN A 246 9.42 -9.46 -20.95
N SER A 247 8.60 -8.68 -21.69
CA SER A 247 7.19 -8.44 -21.37
C SER A 247 6.43 -9.74 -21.19
N GLN A 248 6.14 -10.03 -19.93
CA GLN A 248 5.47 -11.28 -19.56
C GLN A 248 3.95 -11.09 -19.53
N SER A 249 3.21 -12.06 -20.03
CA SER A 249 1.76 -12.15 -19.97
C SER A 249 1.26 -12.29 -18.51
N TRP A 250 -0.02 -12.02 -18.26
CA TRP A 250 -0.67 -12.34 -16.97
C TRP A 250 -0.51 -13.81 -16.57
N SER A 251 -0.48 -14.72 -17.55
CA SER A 251 -0.24 -16.14 -17.31
C SER A 251 1.14 -16.43 -16.70
N ALA A 252 2.15 -15.61 -16.97
CA ALA A 252 3.50 -15.79 -16.42
C ALA A 252 3.56 -15.63 -14.89
N LEU A 253 2.58 -14.94 -14.27
CA LEU A 253 2.45 -14.84 -12.82
C LEU A 253 2.14 -16.20 -12.16
N PHE A 254 1.50 -17.10 -12.88
CA PHE A 254 1.03 -18.37 -12.35
C PHE A 254 1.76 -19.58 -12.92
N VAL A 255 2.29 -19.48 -14.14
CA VAL A 255 3.04 -20.55 -14.82
C VAL A 255 4.46 -20.66 -14.24
N ASP A 256 5.15 -19.54 -14.04
CA ASP A 256 6.45 -19.54 -13.38
C ASP A 256 6.27 -19.74 -11.86
N LYS A 257 6.81 -20.86 -11.38
CA LYS A 257 6.75 -21.23 -9.94
C LYS A 257 7.33 -20.16 -9.02
N THR A 258 8.36 -19.43 -9.47
CA THR A 258 9.00 -18.36 -8.71
C THR A 258 8.05 -17.17 -8.55
N ASN A 259 7.44 -16.73 -9.65
CA ASN A 259 6.47 -15.65 -9.64
C ASN A 259 5.21 -16.02 -8.85
N ALA A 260 4.69 -17.24 -9.07
CA ALA A 260 3.52 -17.74 -8.33
C ALA A 260 3.77 -17.78 -6.82
N ARG A 261 4.96 -18.22 -6.37
CA ARG A 261 5.37 -18.19 -4.96
C ARG A 261 5.41 -16.78 -4.41
N LYS A 262 5.96 -15.80 -5.14
CA LYS A 262 5.99 -14.39 -4.73
C LYS A 262 4.59 -13.80 -4.64
N VAL A 263 3.73 -14.07 -5.63
CA VAL A 263 2.32 -13.64 -5.61
C VAL A 263 1.59 -14.21 -4.40
N LEU A 264 1.76 -15.49 -4.11
CA LEU A 264 1.17 -16.12 -2.92
C LEU A 264 1.65 -15.43 -1.62
N TYR A 265 2.94 -15.12 -1.50
CA TYR A 265 3.47 -14.40 -0.34
C TYR A 265 2.88 -12.99 -0.23
N GLY A 266 2.74 -12.27 -1.33
CA GLY A 266 2.08 -10.97 -1.34
C GLY A 266 0.61 -11.04 -0.91
N ILE A 267 -0.14 -12.04 -1.38
CA ILE A 267 -1.53 -12.27 -0.96
C ILE A 267 -1.59 -12.62 0.55
N ILE A 268 -0.74 -13.53 1.02
CA ILE A 268 -0.67 -13.89 2.45
C ILE A 268 -0.36 -12.65 3.29
N LEU A 269 0.60 -11.82 2.89
CA LEU A 269 0.95 -10.59 3.60
C LEU A 269 -0.26 -9.65 3.71
N GLN A 270 -0.89 -9.33 2.60
CA GLN A 270 -1.99 -8.39 2.55
C GLN A 270 -3.22 -8.90 3.33
N PHE A 271 -3.51 -10.19 3.25
CA PHE A 271 -4.57 -10.81 4.04
C PHE A 271 -4.24 -10.78 5.53
N SER A 272 -3.02 -11.17 5.90
CA SER A 272 -2.55 -11.19 7.29
C SER A 272 -2.62 -9.81 7.95
N VAL A 273 -2.31 -8.74 7.21
CA VAL A 273 -2.39 -7.36 7.71
C VAL A 273 -3.81 -7.00 8.12
N GLN A 274 -4.81 -7.37 7.34
CA GLN A 274 -6.21 -7.10 7.71
C GLN A 274 -6.66 -7.94 8.90
N MET A 275 -6.14 -9.15 9.04
CA MET A 275 -6.42 -10.04 10.17
C MET A 275 -5.74 -9.60 11.49
N THR A 276 -4.97 -8.52 11.50
CA THR A 276 -4.48 -7.90 12.74
C THR A 276 -5.58 -7.16 13.52
N GLY A 277 -6.73 -6.90 12.91
CA GLY A 277 -7.86 -6.19 13.52
C GLY A 277 -7.84 -4.68 13.33
N VAL A 278 -6.89 -4.13 12.55
CA VAL A 278 -6.77 -2.68 12.34
C VAL A 278 -8.06 -2.09 11.79
N SER A 279 -8.64 -2.72 10.78
CA SER A 279 -9.86 -2.24 10.12
C SER A 279 -11.07 -2.26 11.07
N ALA A 280 -11.22 -3.30 11.90
CA ALA A 280 -12.28 -3.38 12.89
C ALA A 280 -12.19 -2.24 13.91
N ILE A 281 -10.98 -1.95 14.42
CA ILE A 281 -10.80 -0.85 15.37
C ILE A 281 -10.97 0.50 14.68
N GLN A 282 -10.47 0.69 13.46
CA GLN A 282 -10.53 1.97 12.73
C GLN A 282 -11.97 2.38 12.37
N TYR A 283 -12.74 1.46 11.79
CA TYR A 283 -14.10 1.75 11.33
C TYR A 283 -15.10 1.86 12.47
N TYR A 284 -14.92 1.09 13.55
CA TYR A 284 -15.86 0.98 14.65
C TYR A 284 -15.28 1.49 15.98
N ALA A 285 -14.25 2.37 15.92
CA ALA A 285 -13.54 2.89 17.09
C ALA A 285 -14.49 3.45 18.16
N ALA A 286 -15.46 4.26 17.76
CA ALA A 286 -16.41 4.87 18.69
C ALA A 286 -17.26 3.81 19.42
N SER A 287 -17.79 2.82 18.70
CA SER A 287 -18.56 1.70 19.29
C SER A 287 -17.69 0.84 20.20
N VAL A 288 -16.44 0.59 19.83
CA VAL A 288 -15.46 -0.14 20.64
C VAL A 288 -15.19 0.58 21.96
N TYR A 289 -14.95 1.89 21.95
CA TYR A 289 -14.71 2.63 23.19
C TYR A 289 -15.97 2.79 24.05
N LYS A 290 -17.15 2.87 23.44
CA LYS A 290 -18.45 2.87 24.17
C LYS A 290 -18.68 1.55 24.89
N SER A 291 -18.31 0.43 24.31
CA SER A 291 -18.48 -0.90 24.93
C SER A 291 -17.70 -1.06 26.25
N VAL A 292 -16.69 -0.24 26.49
CA VAL A 292 -15.90 -0.21 27.72
C VAL A 292 -16.22 1.00 28.62
N GLY A 293 -17.43 1.55 28.48
CA GLY A 293 -18.02 2.50 29.41
C GLY A 293 -17.73 3.99 29.16
N PHE A 294 -17.17 4.36 28.00
CA PHE A 294 -16.98 5.76 27.63
C PHE A 294 -18.24 6.35 26.97
N SER A 295 -18.51 7.64 27.21
CA SER A 295 -19.55 8.37 26.48
C SER A 295 -19.17 8.56 25.01
N SER A 296 -20.17 8.74 24.12
CA SER A 296 -19.94 8.98 22.70
C SER A 296 -18.93 10.11 22.44
N ASN A 297 -19.08 11.25 23.13
CA ASN A 297 -18.16 12.38 23.00
C ASN A 297 -16.71 12.02 23.37
N THR A 298 -16.54 11.28 24.46
CA THR A 298 -15.22 10.84 24.91
C THR A 298 -14.63 9.79 23.94
N ALA A 299 -15.45 8.88 23.43
CA ALA A 299 -15.03 7.88 22.46
C ALA A 299 -14.53 8.53 21.16
N LEU A 300 -15.23 9.55 20.66
CA LEU A 300 -14.82 10.30 19.47
C LEU A 300 -13.51 11.08 19.72
N LEU A 301 -13.33 11.67 20.91
CA LEU A 301 -12.07 12.34 21.28
C LEU A 301 -10.91 11.35 21.35
N ILE A 302 -11.10 10.20 22.00
CA ILE A 302 -10.10 9.13 22.09
C ILE A 302 -9.68 8.70 20.66
N ASN A 303 -10.65 8.53 19.75
CA ASN A 303 -10.35 8.17 18.36
C ASN A 303 -9.54 9.26 17.63
N SER A 304 -9.89 10.55 17.83
CA SER A 304 -9.16 11.66 17.22
C SER A 304 -7.69 11.72 17.69
N ILE A 305 -7.44 11.48 18.97
CA ILE A 305 -6.08 11.41 19.52
C ILE A 305 -5.35 10.16 19.00
N ASN A 306 -6.07 9.04 18.84
CA ASN A 306 -5.48 7.80 18.30
C ASN A 306 -4.98 7.96 16.86
N ASN A 307 -5.63 8.79 16.04
CA ASN A 307 -5.14 9.11 14.69
C ASN A 307 -3.81 9.86 14.72
N ILE A 308 -3.59 10.75 15.69
CA ILE A 308 -2.27 11.40 15.90
C ILE A 308 -1.22 10.38 16.33
N ASN A 309 -1.58 9.46 17.21
CA ASN A 309 -0.70 8.38 17.64
C ASN A 309 -0.30 7.46 16.46
N ALA A 310 -1.23 7.16 15.54
CA ALA A 310 -0.95 6.42 14.32
C ALA A 310 0.07 7.15 13.42
N LEU A 311 -0.12 8.45 13.17
CA LEU A 311 0.82 9.26 12.37
C LEU A 311 2.22 9.27 12.98
N PHE A 312 2.31 9.32 14.31
CA PHE A 312 3.61 9.20 14.99
C PHE A 312 4.26 7.84 14.75
N GLY A 313 3.49 6.74 14.76
CA GLY A 313 3.97 5.41 14.40
C GLY A 313 4.48 5.33 12.96
N GLU A 314 3.76 5.93 12.01
CA GLU A 314 4.20 6.01 10.59
C GLU A 314 5.52 6.78 10.46
N LEU A 315 5.68 7.89 11.18
CA LEU A 315 6.93 8.63 11.22
C LEU A 315 8.09 7.78 11.76
N LEU A 316 7.87 7.01 12.82
CA LEU A 316 8.87 6.06 13.33
C LEU A 316 9.25 5.01 12.29
N CYS A 317 8.27 4.47 11.55
CA CYS A 317 8.55 3.55 10.45
C CYS A 317 9.49 4.17 9.42
N ILE A 318 9.19 5.39 8.95
CA ILE A 318 10.01 6.12 7.96
C ILE A 318 11.47 6.24 8.43
N LEU A 319 11.67 6.56 9.70
CA LEU A 319 13.00 6.80 10.27
C LEU A 319 13.83 5.51 10.48
N PHE A 320 13.17 4.39 10.73
CA PHE A 320 13.84 3.17 11.19
C PHE A 320 13.78 2.00 10.21
N VAL A 321 12.86 1.98 9.23
CA VAL A 321 12.63 0.84 8.33
C VAL A 321 13.89 0.41 7.57
N ASP A 322 14.70 1.37 7.10
CA ASP A 322 15.94 1.07 6.37
C ASP A 322 17.09 0.60 7.28
N LYS A 323 16.99 0.90 8.58
CA LYS A 323 17.99 0.47 9.57
C LYS A 323 17.68 -0.92 10.13
N ILE A 324 16.42 -1.21 10.42
CA ILE A 324 15.99 -2.44 11.10
C ILE A 324 15.73 -3.57 10.08
N GLY A 325 15.33 -3.24 8.85
CA GLY A 325 14.87 -4.20 7.85
C GLY A 325 13.35 -4.40 7.88
N ARG A 326 12.86 -5.39 7.12
CA ARG A 326 11.42 -5.59 6.93
C ARG A 326 10.89 -6.79 7.72
N ARG A 327 11.67 -7.86 7.79
CA ARG A 327 11.26 -9.11 8.44
C ARG A 327 11.09 -8.97 9.94
N PHE A 328 12.03 -8.33 10.62
CA PHE A 328 12.01 -8.15 12.08
C PHE A 328 10.77 -7.38 12.55
N PRO A 329 10.44 -6.19 12.01
CA PRO A 329 9.24 -5.46 12.41
C PRO A 329 7.94 -6.21 12.11
N LEU A 330 7.86 -6.94 10.98
CA LEU A 330 6.67 -7.75 10.64
C LEU A 330 6.42 -8.85 11.68
N ILE A 331 7.45 -9.54 12.14
CA ILE A 331 7.31 -10.60 13.14
C ILE A 331 6.94 -10.00 14.50
N TRP A 332 7.77 -9.10 15.03
CA TRP A 332 7.59 -8.59 16.39
C TRP A 332 6.44 -7.61 16.52
N GLY A 333 6.12 -6.87 15.45
CA GLY A 333 4.92 -6.05 15.38
C GLY A 333 3.65 -6.90 15.53
N ASN A 334 3.57 -8.07 14.88
CA ASN A 334 2.44 -8.98 15.03
C ASN A 334 2.39 -9.68 16.40
N VAL A 335 3.54 -10.03 16.99
CA VAL A 335 3.59 -10.54 18.38
C VAL A 335 3.05 -9.48 19.35
N LEU A 336 3.49 -8.23 19.21
CA LEU A 336 3.04 -7.13 20.05
C LEU A 336 1.53 -6.86 19.84
N ALA A 337 1.06 -6.84 18.59
CA ALA A 337 -0.35 -6.68 18.26
C ALA A 337 -1.22 -7.78 18.88
N GLY A 338 -0.84 -9.03 18.74
CA GLY A 338 -1.52 -10.18 19.36
C GLY A 338 -1.54 -10.09 20.89
N SER A 339 -0.43 -9.67 21.49
CA SER A 339 -0.32 -9.48 22.95
C SER A 339 -1.25 -8.34 23.43
N CYS A 340 -1.30 -7.23 22.70
CA CYS A 340 -2.22 -6.12 23.00
C CYS A 340 -3.68 -6.59 22.92
N PHE A 341 -4.06 -7.35 21.90
CA PHE A 341 -5.42 -7.88 21.79
C PHE A 341 -5.74 -8.92 22.86
N ALA A 342 -4.78 -9.71 23.33
CA ALA A 342 -5.00 -10.60 24.47
C ALA A 342 -5.35 -9.84 25.74
N VAL A 343 -4.63 -8.75 26.04
CA VAL A 343 -4.94 -7.86 27.18
C VAL A 343 -6.28 -7.13 26.96
N ALA A 344 -6.52 -6.59 25.76
CA ALA A 344 -7.79 -5.93 25.43
C ALA A 344 -8.98 -6.90 25.59
N THR A 345 -8.85 -8.16 25.19
CA THR A 345 -9.84 -9.21 25.38
C THR A 345 -10.18 -9.42 26.86
N ALA A 346 -9.14 -9.54 27.71
CA ALA A 346 -9.32 -9.74 29.13
C ALA A 346 -10.04 -8.55 29.79
N LEU A 347 -9.68 -7.32 29.40
CA LEU A 347 -10.32 -6.10 29.88
C LEU A 347 -11.77 -5.96 29.40
N ALA A 348 -12.03 -6.18 28.10
CA ALA A 348 -13.37 -6.10 27.52
C ALA A 348 -14.33 -7.13 28.16
N LYS A 349 -13.84 -8.34 28.50
CA LYS A 349 -14.61 -9.34 29.22
C LYS A 349 -15.15 -8.83 30.55
N GLN A 350 -14.37 -8.04 31.31
CA GLN A 350 -14.79 -7.52 32.61
C GLN A 350 -15.98 -6.55 32.47
N PHE A 351 -16.01 -5.75 31.41
CA PHE A 351 -17.16 -4.87 31.13
C PHE A 351 -18.40 -5.67 30.75
N TYR A 352 -18.23 -6.74 29.97
CA TYR A 352 -19.35 -7.61 29.60
C TYR A 352 -19.96 -8.34 30.82
N VAL A 353 -19.13 -8.77 31.77
CA VAL A 353 -19.59 -9.42 33.00
C VAL A 353 -20.13 -8.42 34.05
N GLY A 354 -19.99 -7.12 33.78
CA GLY A 354 -20.48 -6.07 34.71
C GLY A 354 -19.51 -5.72 35.85
N THR A 355 -18.28 -6.22 35.83
CA THR A 355 -17.21 -5.94 36.82
C THR A 355 -16.24 -4.86 36.34
N GLY A 356 -16.50 -4.25 35.17
CA GLY A 356 -15.65 -3.23 34.59
C GLY A 356 -15.58 -1.95 35.42
N SER A 357 -14.37 -1.43 35.62
CA SER A 357 -14.12 -0.16 36.30
C SER A 357 -13.59 0.89 35.30
N ARG A 358 -13.70 2.18 35.66
CA ARG A 358 -13.14 3.27 34.85
C ARG A 358 -11.63 3.10 34.59
N GLY A 359 -10.88 2.58 35.57
CA GLY A 359 -9.47 2.29 35.41
C GLY A 359 -9.19 1.21 34.36
N MET A 360 -10.01 0.16 34.31
CA MET A 360 -9.93 -0.89 33.28
C MET A 360 -10.26 -0.33 31.89
N GLY A 361 -11.23 0.59 31.77
CA GLY A 361 -11.53 1.28 30.50
C GLY A 361 -10.35 2.11 30.00
N ILE A 362 -9.67 2.85 30.89
CA ILE A 362 -8.45 3.60 30.55
C ILE A 362 -7.35 2.63 30.13
N GLY A 363 -7.16 1.53 30.85
CA GLY A 363 -6.20 0.48 30.49
C GLY A 363 -6.48 -0.11 29.11
N PHE A 364 -7.74 -0.35 28.76
CA PHE A 364 -8.14 -0.83 27.43
C PHE A 364 -7.75 0.16 26.33
N VAL A 365 -8.04 1.47 26.53
CA VAL A 365 -7.64 2.52 25.58
C VAL A 365 -6.12 2.59 25.43
N ALA A 366 -5.38 2.55 26.54
CA ALA A 366 -3.91 2.58 26.51
C ALA A 366 -3.33 1.40 25.72
N VAL A 367 -3.86 0.21 25.91
CA VAL A 367 -3.43 -0.99 25.16
C VAL A 367 -3.74 -0.87 23.68
N LEU A 368 -4.91 -0.34 23.30
CA LEU A 368 -5.23 -0.11 21.88
C LEU A 368 -4.36 1.00 21.25
N TYR A 369 -3.93 1.99 22.04
CA TYR A 369 -2.97 2.99 21.56
C TYR A 369 -1.59 2.37 21.30
N VAL A 370 -1.10 1.50 22.20
CA VAL A 370 0.14 0.75 21.97
C VAL A 370 0.02 -0.15 20.75
N TYR A 371 -1.11 -0.84 20.60
CA TYR A 371 -1.42 -1.65 19.42
C TYR A 371 -1.35 -0.82 18.13
N ASN A 372 -2.05 0.32 18.09
CA ASN A 372 -2.12 1.16 16.89
C ASN A 372 -0.76 1.77 16.54
N LEU A 373 0.01 2.18 17.54
CA LEU A 373 1.41 2.63 17.37
C LEU A 373 2.28 1.51 16.77
N ALA A 374 2.19 0.30 17.32
CA ALA A 374 2.94 -0.85 16.82
C ALA A 374 2.54 -1.24 15.39
N PHE A 375 1.25 -1.21 15.08
CA PHE A 375 0.74 -1.45 13.73
C PHE A 375 1.28 -0.41 12.75
N SER A 376 1.15 0.87 13.06
CA SER A 376 1.60 1.98 12.20
C SER A 376 3.12 2.05 12.04
N ALA A 377 3.88 1.63 13.06
CA ALA A 377 5.35 1.61 12.99
C ALA A 377 5.93 0.36 12.30
N CYS A 378 5.26 -0.81 12.45
CA CYS A 378 5.88 -2.08 12.10
C CYS A 378 5.14 -2.88 11.02
N ILE A 379 3.84 -2.69 10.81
CA ILE A 379 3.04 -3.58 9.95
C ILE A 379 2.47 -2.82 8.75
N GLY A 380 1.74 -1.72 9.00
CA GLY A 380 1.00 -0.98 7.97
C GLY A 380 1.86 -0.57 6.78
N PRO A 381 2.90 0.25 6.95
CA PRO A 381 3.74 0.70 5.84
C PRO A 381 4.48 -0.45 5.15
N LEU A 382 4.91 -1.47 5.89
CA LEU A 382 5.63 -2.61 5.34
C LEU A 382 4.76 -3.49 4.43
N SER A 383 3.45 -3.51 4.63
CA SER A 383 2.53 -4.23 3.76
C SER A 383 2.55 -3.71 2.31
N TRP A 384 2.84 -2.42 2.12
CA TRP A 384 2.97 -1.80 0.80
C TRP A 384 4.39 -1.85 0.25
N ILE A 385 5.41 -1.74 1.11
CA ILE A 385 6.83 -1.74 0.72
C ILE A 385 7.28 -3.14 0.29
N TYR A 386 6.95 -4.16 1.08
CA TYR A 386 7.45 -5.52 0.89
C TYR A 386 7.10 -6.16 -0.47
N PRO A 387 5.85 -6.08 -0.97
CA PRO A 387 5.51 -6.63 -2.29
C PRO A 387 6.31 -5.98 -3.43
N VAL A 388 6.53 -4.67 -3.35
CA VAL A 388 7.27 -3.92 -4.36
C VAL A 388 8.75 -4.32 -4.41
N GLU A 389 9.35 -4.62 -3.26
CA GLU A 389 10.75 -5.09 -3.16
C GLU A 389 10.91 -6.56 -3.61
N MET A 390 9.84 -7.34 -3.59
CA MET A 390 9.87 -8.77 -3.90
C MET A 390 9.72 -9.07 -5.39
N PHE A 391 8.93 -8.26 -6.13
CA PHE A 391 8.65 -8.52 -7.54
C PHE A 391 9.69 -7.90 -8.47
N ASN A 392 10.14 -8.67 -9.47
CA ASN A 392 10.95 -8.14 -10.56
C ASN A 392 10.16 -7.16 -11.43
N THR A 393 10.86 -6.33 -12.20
CA THR A 393 10.26 -5.22 -12.94
C THR A 393 9.25 -5.69 -13.99
N ALA A 394 9.49 -6.84 -14.62
CA ALA A 394 8.66 -7.37 -15.72
C ALA A 394 7.23 -7.77 -15.28
N VAL A 395 7.06 -8.22 -14.03
CA VAL A 395 5.77 -8.69 -13.50
C VAL A 395 5.22 -7.83 -12.38
N ARG A 396 6.00 -6.88 -11.86
CA ARG A 396 5.67 -6.10 -10.65
C ARG A 396 4.29 -5.47 -10.73
N ALA A 397 4.01 -4.79 -11.81
CA ALA A 397 2.76 -4.12 -12.06
C ALA A 397 1.55 -5.01 -11.84
N LYS A 398 1.53 -6.13 -12.51
CA LYS A 398 0.42 -7.10 -12.44
C LYS A 398 0.35 -7.79 -11.08
N ALA A 399 1.52 -8.11 -10.51
CA ALA A 399 1.62 -8.80 -9.23
C ALA A 399 1.19 -7.90 -8.05
N THR A 400 1.61 -6.64 -8.03
CA THR A 400 1.18 -5.67 -7.00
C THR A 400 -0.30 -5.36 -7.11
N SER A 401 -0.85 -5.24 -8.31
CA SER A 401 -2.29 -5.07 -8.51
C SER A 401 -3.07 -6.24 -7.89
N LEU A 402 -2.65 -7.48 -8.14
CA LEU A 402 -3.29 -8.67 -7.59
C LEU A 402 -3.19 -8.74 -6.06
N THR A 403 -2.03 -8.40 -5.49
CA THR A 403 -1.87 -8.37 -4.03
C THR A 403 -2.67 -7.24 -3.38
N THR A 404 -2.79 -6.09 -4.03
CA THR A 404 -3.65 -4.98 -3.57
C THR A 404 -5.13 -5.37 -3.61
N MET A 405 -5.58 -6.08 -4.64
CA MET A 405 -6.94 -6.64 -4.68
C MET A 405 -7.19 -7.59 -3.49
N ALA A 406 -6.21 -8.41 -3.12
CA ALA A 406 -6.31 -9.27 -1.94
C ALA A 406 -6.42 -8.45 -0.62
N ALA A 407 -5.74 -7.30 -0.53
CA ALA A 407 -5.91 -6.39 0.60
C ALA A 407 -7.34 -5.84 0.69
N TRP A 408 -7.91 -5.39 -0.43
CA TRP A 408 -9.26 -4.82 -0.46
C TRP A 408 -10.34 -5.84 -0.10
N ILE A 409 -10.25 -7.07 -0.63
CA ILE A 409 -11.24 -8.11 -0.32
C ILE A 409 -11.14 -8.59 1.13
N ALA A 410 -9.93 -8.69 1.69
CA ALA A 410 -9.74 -9.02 3.08
C ALA A 410 -10.26 -7.90 4.01
N ASN A 411 -10.01 -6.65 3.64
CA ASN A 411 -10.52 -5.48 4.36
C ASN A 411 -12.07 -5.41 4.30
N PHE A 412 -12.65 -5.68 3.11
CA PHE A 412 -14.10 -5.82 2.92
C PHE A 412 -14.69 -6.86 3.89
N MET A 413 -14.08 -8.04 3.98
CA MET A 413 -14.53 -9.09 4.88
C MET A 413 -14.57 -8.62 6.34
N ILE A 414 -13.50 -7.98 6.82
CA ILE A 414 -13.44 -7.46 8.20
C ILE A 414 -14.47 -6.35 8.39
N GLY A 415 -14.57 -5.39 7.47
CA GLY A 415 -15.54 -4.29 7.54
C GLY A 415 -16.98 -4.77 7.61
N GLN A 416 -17.33 -5.81 6.81
CA GLN A 416 -18.67 -6.37 6.75
C GLN A 416 -19.04 -7.17 8.01
N VAL A 417 -18.11 -7.99 8.49
CA VAL A 417 -18.40 -8.96 9.58
C VAL A 417 -18.35 -8.30 10.95
N SER A 418 -17.55 -7.24 11.12
CA SER A 418 -17.27 -6.67 12.46
C SER A 418 -18.49 -6.22 13.25
N PRO A 419 -19.50 -5.49 12.72
CA PRO A 419 -20.64 -5.08 13.52
C PRO A 419 -21.40 -6.27 14.11
N LYS A 420 -21.72 -7.24 13.25
CA LYS A 420 -22.40 -8.46 13.68
C LYS A 420 -21.57 -9.29 14.66
N ALA A 421 -20.26 -9.39 14.45
CA ALA A 421 -19.38 -10.08 15.38
C ALA A 421 -19.32 -9.39 16.76
N PHE A 422 -19.33 -8.04 16.80
CA PHE A 422 -19.42 -7.32 18.07
C PHE A 422 -20.74 -7.57 18.79
N ASP A 423 -21.85 -7.68 18.06
CA ASP A 423 -23.19 -7.95 18.64
C ASP A 423 -23.37 -9.40 19.06
N ASP A 424 -22.92 -10.39 18.26
CA ASP A 424 -23.16 -11.81 18.54
C ASP A 424 -22.17 -12.42 19.54
N ILE A 425 -20.88 -12.12 19.38
CA ILE A 425 -19.80 -12.75 20.17
C ILE A 425 -19.07 -11.78 21.10
N HIS A 426 -19.41 -10.48 21.05
CA HIS A 426 -18.92 -9.43 21.96
C HIS A 426 -17.39 -9.43 22.13
N TRP A 427 -16.89 -9.49 23.38
CA TRP A 427 -15.46 -9.51 23.71
C TRP A 427 -14.68 -10.64 23.08
N LYS A 428 -15.34 -11.76 22.71
CA LYS A 428 -14.67 -12.91 22.08
C LYS A 428 -14.15 -12.58 20.67
N TYR A 429 -14.68 -11.53 20.02
CA TYR A 429 -14.19 -11.12 18.72
C TYR A 429 -12.72 -10.68 18.77
N TYR A 430 -12.27 -10.06 19.86
CA TYR A 430 -10.87 -9.70 20.03
C TYR A 430 -9.93 -10.91 20.12
N LEU A 431 -10.41 -12.11 20.52
CA LEU A 431 -9.62 -13.33 20.49
C LEU A 431 -9.22 -13.75 19.07
N VAL A 432 -10.06 -13.45 18.07
CA VAL A 432 -9.72 -13.72 16.67
C VAL A 432 -8.44 -12.97 16.31
N PHE A 433 -8.36 -11.69 16.64
CA PHE A 433 -7.17 -10.88 16.36
C PHE A 433 -5.97 -11.27 17.22
N THR A 434 -6.19 -11.73 18.44
CA THR A 434 -5.14 -12.32 19.27
C THR A 434 -4.50 -13.53 18.58
N ILE A 435 -5.31 -14.49 18.16
CA ILE A 435 -4.84 -15.71 17.49
C ILE A 435 -4.17 -15.36 16.17
N CYS A 436 -4.81 -14.50 15.36
CA CYS A 436 -4.27 -14.05 14.08
C CYS A 436 -2.93 -13.32 14.24
N GLY A 437 -2.75 -12.50 15.26
CA GLY A 437 -1.48 -11.83 15.53
C GLY A 437 -0.33 -12.81 15.72
N PHE A 438 -0.51 -13.85 16.53
CA PHE A 438 0.52 -14.87 16.74
C PHE A 438 0.71 -15.79 15.53
N THR A 439 -0.36 -16.17 14.84
CA THR A 439 -0.24 -16.99 13.61
C THR A 439 0.41 -16.23 12.48
N ASN A 440 0.13 -14.92 12.33
CA ASN A 440 0.81 -14.05 11.38
C ASN A 440 2.31 -13.94 11.69
N ALA A 441 2.67 -13.74 12.97
CA ALA A 441 4.07 -13.69 13.38
C ALA A 441 4.82 -14.98 13.03
N LEU A 442 4.19 -16.13 13.29
CA LEU A 442 4.73 -17.44 12.91
C LEU A 442 4.87 -17.59 11.40
N THR A 443 3.87 -17.16 10.64
CA THR A 443 3.88 -17.21 9.17
C THR A 443 4.99 -16.33 8.59
N PHE A 444 5.17 -15.11 9.10
CA PHE A 444 6.24 -14.23 8.66
C PHE A 444 7.63 -14.75 9.05
N TRP A 445 7.76 -15.32 10.23
CA TRP A 445 9.01 -15.98 10.63
C TRP A 445 9.34 -17.18 9.75
N ALA A 446 8.34 -18.00 9.39
CA ALA A 446 8.54 -19.23 8.65
C ALA A 446 8.78 -19.00 7.15
N LEU A 447 8.04 -18.07 6.52
CA LEU A 447 7.97 -17.96 5.07
C LEU A 447 8.67 -16.71 4.49
N PHE A 448 8.74 -15.60 5.24
CA PHE A 448 9.16 -14.32 4.68
C PHE A 448 10.66 -14.07 4.84
N PRO A 449 11.42 -13.93 3.73
CA PRO A 449 12.83 -13.56 3.79
C PRO A 449 13.01 -12.07 4.10
N GLU A 450 14.24 -11.68 4.51
CA GLU A 450 14.60 -10.26 4.61
C GLU A 450 14.89 -9.69 3.20
N THR A 451 14.28 -8.54 2.90
CA THR A 451 14.45 -7.86 1.60
C THR A 451 15.45 -6.71 1.66
N LYS A 452 15.79 -6.25 2.88
CA LYS A 452 16.70 -5.11 3.07
C LYS A 452 18.02 -5.31 2.36
N GLY A 453 18.41 -4.31 1.54
CA GLY A 453 19.71 -4.26 0.88
C GLY A 453 19.92 -5.29 -0.23
N ARG A 454 18.86 -5.98 -0.67
CA ARG A 454 18.91 -6.89 -1.82
C ARG A 454 18.43 -6.20 -3.09
N THR A 455 19.07 -6.53 -4.21
CA THR A 455 18.58 -6.13 -5.53
C THR A 455 17.39 -7.01 -5.93
N LEU A 456 16.68 -6.60 -6.99
CA LEU A 456 15.52 -7.38 -7.48
C LEU A 456 15.96 -8.71 -8.07
N GLU A 457 17.13 -8.73 -8.71
CA GLU A 457 17.76 -9.89 -9.31
C GLU A 457 18.18 -10.90 -8.23
N GLU A 458 18.74 -10.39 -7.12
CA GLU A 458 19.06 -11.21 -5.95
C GLU A 458 17.81 -11.80 -5.29
N MET A 459 16.71 -11.06 -5.27
CA MET A 459 15.43 -11.58 -4.79
C MET A 459 14.87 -12.67 -5.70
N ASP A 460 15.03 -12.54 -7.03
CA ASP A 460 14.64 -13.58 -7.99
C ASP A 460 15.43 -14.87 -7.77
N SER A 461 16.75 -14.78 -7.71
CA SER A 461 17.64 -15.92 -7.42
C SER A 461 17.30 -16.57 -6.09
N TYR A 462 17.06 -15.75 -5.05
CA TYR A 462 16.67 -16.25 -3.73
C TYR A 462 15.39 -17.09 -3.81
N PHE A 463 14.32 -16.59 -4.45
CA PHE A 463 13.05 -17.32 -4.54
C PHE A 463 13.14 -18.55 -5.45
N ARG A 464 14.06 -18.59 -6.41
CA ARG A 464 14.31 -19.74 -7.29
C ARG A 464 15.07 -20.86 -6.59
N GLU A 465 16.08 -20.51 -5.78
CA GLU A 465 17.06 -21.47 -5.24
C GLU A 465 16.74 -21.91 -3.81
N THR A 466 15.94 -21.13 -3.06
CA THR A 466 15.73 -21.40 -1.64
C THR A 466 14.45 -22.17 -1.34
N HIS A 467 14.50 -22.89 -0.23
CA HIS A 467 13.36 -23.60 0.34
C HIS A 467 12.23 -22.63 0.71
N TRP A 468 10.99 -23.10 0.74
CA TRP A 468 9.84 -22.32 1.22
C TRP A 468 9.99 -21.90 2.68
N PHE A 469 10.62 -22.72 3.50
CA PHE A 469 10.84 -22.46 4.91
C PHE A 469 12.15 -21.69 5.13
N VAL A 470 12.05 -20.39 5.36
CA VAL A 470 13.19 -19.46 5.46
C VAL A 470 14.23 -19.83 6.52
N PRO A 471 13.86 -20.33 7.74
CA PRO A 471 14.85 -20.72 8.74
C PRO A 471 15.81 -21.84 8.32
N LEU A 472 15.42 -22.67 7.34
CA LEU A 472 16.27 -23.70 6.76
C LEU A 472 17.10 -23.24 5.55
N SER A 473 16.91 -22.00 5.09
CA SER A 473 17.67 -21.49 3.97
C SER A 473 19.09 -21.16 4.39
N LYS A 474 20.07 -21.74 3.70
CA LYS A 474 21.51 -21.54 3.97
C LYS A 474 22.07 -20.23 3.41
N GLN A 475 21.28 -19.46 2.66
CA GLN A 475 21.75 -18.21 2.07
C GLN A 475 21.92 -17.12 3.15
N ARG A 476 23.17 -16.72 3.33
CA ARG A 476 23.56 -15.64 4.23
C ARG A 476 23.04 -14.31 3.66
N ASN A 477 22.47 -13.47 4.53
CA ASN A 477 22.14 -12.09 4.18
C ASN A 477 23.42 -11.28 4.01
N ILE A 478 23.99 -11.29 2.80
CA ILE A 478 25.09 -10.39 2.46
C ILE A 478 24.45 -9.12 1.92
N SER A 479 24.66 -8.00 2.59
CA SER A 479 24.18 -6.72 2.09
C SER A 479 24.91 -6.34 0.80
N SER A 480 24.26 -5.61 -0.10
CA SER A 480 24.90 -5.10 -1.33
C SER A 480 26.21 -4.37 -1.05
N ARG A 481 26.29 -3.66 0.07
CA ARG A 481 27.50 -2.98 0.51
C ARG A 481 28.62 -3.95 0.94
N GLU A 482 28.30 -5.04 1.61
CA GLU A 482 29.27 -6.08 1.94
C GLU A 482 29.76 -6.80 0.68
N ARG A 483 28.89 -6.96 -0.31
CA ARG A 483 29.24 -7.52 -1.60
C ARG A 483 30.13 -6.60 -2.43
N GLU A 484 29.84 -5.30 -2.46
CA GLU A 484 30.70 -4.28 -3.07
C GLU A 484 32.08 -4.28 -2.42
N VAL A 485 32.14 -4.38 -1.09
CA VAL A 485 33.41 -4.48 -0.35
C VAL A 485 34.15 -5.78 -0.67
N GLN A 486 33.45 -6.92 -0.78
CA GLN A 486 34.04 -8.21 -1.15
C GLN A 486 34.57 -8.21 -2.60
N LEU A 487 33.80 -7.62 -3.53
CA LEU A 487 34.23 -7.45 -4.93
C LEU A 487 35.44 -6.49 -5.02
N ALA A 488 35.44 -5.41 -4.27
CA ALA A 488 36.57 -4.48 -4.20
C ALA A 488 37.82 -5.10 -3.56
N GLN A 489 37.64 -6.11 -2.69
CA GLN A 489 38.73 -6.87 -2.05
C GLN A 489 39.20 -8.08 -2.86
N GLY A 490 38.66 -8.30 -4.07
CA GLY A 490 39.06 -9.39 -4.96
C GLY A 490 38.68 -10.80 -4.47
N GLN A 491 37.75 -10.90 -3.51
CA GLN A 491 37.20 -12.19 -3.05
C GLN A 491 36.11 -12.65 -4.01
N THR A 492 36.50 -13.38 -5.06
CA THR A 492 35.64 -13.89 -6.16
C THR A 492 35.05 -15.28 -5.85
N ASP A 493 34.57 -15.56 -4.66
CA ASP A 493 33.87 -16.81 -4.35
C ASP A 493 32.34 -16.66 -4.33
N VAL A 494 31.79 -15.99 -5.35
CA VAL A 494 30.36 -16.09 -5.67
C VAL A 494 30.22 -16.38 -7.15
N VAL A 495 30.23 -17.67 -7.47
CA VAL A 495 29.85 -18.18 -8.79
C VAL A 495 28.39 -17.78 -9.03
N VAL A 496 28.19 -16.69 -9.75
CA VAL A 496 26.94 -16.46 -10.47
C VAL A 496 26.97 -17.39 -11.66
N HIS A 497 26.42 -18.58 -11.53
CA HIS A 497 26.05 -19.36 -12.69
C HIS A 497 24.94 -18.59 -13.42
N HIS A 498 25.34 -17.73 -14.36
CA HIS A 498 24.52 -17.45 -15.50
C HIS A 498 24.59 -18.70 -16.37
N PRO A 499 23.53 -19.42 -16.65
CA PRO A 499 23.50 -20.33 -17.77
C PRO A 499 23.58 -19.42 -19.00
N THR A 500 24.80 -19.24 -19.51
CA THR A 500 24.97 -18.62 -20.81
C THR A 500 24.33 -19.57 -21.82
N ALA A 501 23.58 -19.03 -22.77
CA ALA A 501 22.99 -19.77 -23.88
C ALA A 501 24.01 -20.64 -24.66
N SER A 502 25.30 -20.53 -24.34
CA SER A 502 26.40 -21.34 -24.84
C SER A 502 26.50 -22.72 -24.16
N GLU A 503 26.16 -22.89 -22.89
CA GLU A 503 26.27 -24.22 -22.24
C GLU A 503 25.14 -25.18 -22.62
N ASP A 504 23.94 -24.65 -22.92
CA ASP A 504 22.87 -25.48 -23.47
C ASP A 504 23.10 -25.82 -24.95
N ALA A 505 23.78 -24.96 -25.70
CA ALA A 505 24.21 -25.24 -27.06
C ALA A 505 25.35 -26.27 -27.10
N GLU A 506 26.28 -26.23 -26.15
CA GLU A 506 27.39 -27.17 -26.05
C GLU A 506 26.96 -28.58 -25.61
N LYS A 507 25.96 -28.66 -24.70
CA LYS A 507 25.33 -29.94 -24.33
C LYS A 507 24.49 -30.53 -25.45
N ALA A 508 23.86 -29.71 -26.28
CA ALA A 508 23.13 -30.15 -27.47
C ALA A 508 24.06 -30.65 -28.59
N LEU A 509 25.27 -30.07 -28.71
CA LEU A 509 26.29 -30.51 -29.64
C LEU A 509 26.98 -31.83 -29.26
N HIS A 510 27.06 -32.15 -27.97
CA HIS A 510 27.63 -33.42 -27.50
C HIS A 510 26.64 -34.60 -27.53
N GLN A 511 25.36 -34.37 -27.75
CA GLN A 511 24.33 -35.42 -27.89
C GLN A 511 23.97 -35.75 -29.35
N GLY A 512 24.40 -34.94 -30.31
CA GLY A 512 24.20 -35.20 -31.74
C GLY A 512 25.51 -35.41 -32.44
N GLY A 513 25.97 -36.66 -32.53
CA GLY A 513 27.14 -37.00 -33.30
C GLY A 513 26.94 -36.68 -34.77
N TYR A 514 27.70 -35.74 -35.29
CA TYR A 514 28.00 -35.63 -36.73
C TYR A 514 29.47 -35.24 -36.94
N GLN A 515 30.04 -35.92 -37.94
CA GLN A 515 31.43 -35.93 -38.35
C GLN A 515 31.95 -34.59 -38.87
N HIS A 516 33.24 -34.38 -38.65
CA HIS A 516 34.04 -33.33 -39.26
C HIS A 516 33.97 -33.34 -40.78
N GLU A 517 33.68 -32.19 -41.38
CA GLU A 517 34.18 -31.82 -42.70
C GLU A 517 34.75 -30.40 -42.63
N GLU A 518 36.01 -30.34 -43.08
CA GLU A 518 36.82 -29.13 -43.22
C GLU A 518 36.19 -28.14 -44.21
N VAL A 519 36.05 -26.89 -43.86
CA VAL A 519 36.09 -25.78 -44.81
C VAL A 519 37.00 -24.68 -44.29
N SER A 520 38.18 -24.67 -44.88
CA SER A 520 39.14 -23.57 -44.81
C SER A 520 38.71 -22.39 -45.67
N ARG A 521 39.13 -21.18 -45.26
CA ARG A 521 39.24 -19.92 -45.99
C ARG A 521 38.00 -19.03 -46.05
N PHE A 522 38.09 -17.92 -45.36
CA PHE A 522 38.00 -16.60 -45.98
C PHE A 522 38.70 -15.54 -45.13
N THR A 523 39.64 -14.85 -45.76
CA THR A 523 40.46 -13.74 -45.30
C THR A 523 39.63 -12.42 -45.27
N PRO A 524 39.98 -11.40 -44.46
CA PRO A 524 39.23 -10.16 -44.38
C PRO A 524 39.65 -9.16 -45.46
N LEU A 525 38.72 -8.38 -45.97
CA LEU A 525 38.98 -7.17 -46.76
C LEU A 525 38.15 -5.99 -46.20
N ARG A 526 38.95 -5.00 -45.72
CA ARG A 526 38.72 -3.54 -45.58
C ARG A 526 37.48 -3.05 -44.85
#